data_3dd6f6f9698677a55dc3aa7e3cbc281e
#
_entry.id   3dd6f6f9698677a55dc3aa7e3cbc281e
#
_cell.length_a   1.000
_cell.length_b   1.000
_cell.length_c   1.000
_cell.angle_alpha   90.00
_cell.angle_beta   90.00
_cell.angle_gamma   90.00
#
_symmetry.space_group_name_H-M   'P 1'
#
loop_
_entity.id
_entity.type
_entity.pdbx_description
1 polymer ?
#
loop_
_entity_poly.entity_id
_entity_poly.type
_entity_poly.pdbx_seq_one_letter_code
_entity_poly.pdbx_strand_id
1 'polypeptide(L)'
;ADVMDQGEDFISKAVEGLVLGFLNQGEVCTCPSRALIHEDMYEPFMEMVIERAKKITRGNPLDVNTMVGAQASREQFDKIMSYLQIGREEGAEILIGGDIEQVEGLGGGFYIQPTFFKGDNKMRVFQEEIFGPVIGITTFKTEEEALAIANDTEYGLGAGVWTRDTNKAYRMARGIQAGRIWMNCYHAYPSHAAFGGYKKSGIGREGHKVTLDHYQQKKNLLVSYGDSPLGFF
;
A
#
# COMPACT_ATOMS: atom_id res chain seq x y z
N ALA A 1 -18.07 -6.16 19.87
CA ALA A 1 -18.10 -4.70 19.98
C ALA A 1 -18.55 -4.17 18.64
N ASP A 2 -19.58 -3.38 18.63
CA ASP A 2 -20.18 -2.80 17.44
C ASP A 2 -19.11 -1.92 16.75
N VAL A 3 -18.81 -2.23 15.54
CA VAL A 3 -17.71 -1.61 14.82
C VAL A 3 -18.05 -0.16 14.44
N MET A 4 -19.34 0.16 14.31
CA MET A 4 -19.83 1.52 14.10
C MET A 4 -19.64 2.41 15.34
N ASP A 5 -19.36 1.81 16.51
CA ASP A 5 -19.01 2.53 17.75
C ASP A 5 -17.55 3.09 17.75
N GLN A 6 -16.82 2.95 16.62
CA GLN A 6 -15.45 3.48 16.49
C GLN A 6 -15.39 5.02 16.32
N GLY A 7 -16.55 5.67 16.16
CA GLY A 7 -16.65 7.09 15.88
C GLY A 7 -16.47 7.42 14.40
N GLU A 8 -17.35 8.24 13.89
CA GLU A 8 -17.49 8.58 12.46
C GLU A 8 -16.18 9.14 11.87
N ASP A 9 -15.46 9.97 12.61
CA ASP A 9 -14.18 10.55 12.20
C ASP A 9 -13.08 9.49 12.01
N PHE A 10 -13.03 8.48 12.86
CA PHE A 10 -12.03 7.41 12.77
C PHE A 10 -12.26 6.54 11.54
N ILE A 11 -13.52 6.18 11.27
CA ILE A 11 -13.88 5.38 10.09
C ILE A 11 -13.62 6.19 8.82
N SER A 12 -14.02 7.46 8.79
CA SER A 12 -13.75 8.37 7.66
C SER A 12 -12.25 8.47 7.35
N LYS A 13 -11.41 8.52 8.38
CA LYS A 13 -9.95 8.51 8.23
C LYS A 13 -9.41 7.18 7.66
N ALA A 14 -10.00 6.05 8.06
CA ALA A 14 -9.64 4.75 7.51
C ALA A 14 -10.08 4.60 6.05
N VAL A 15 -11.26 5.11 5.70
CA VAL A 15 -11.75 5.20 4.32
C VAL A 15 -10.79 6.01 3.44
N GLU A 16 -10.36 7.18 3.91
CA GLU A 16 -9.35 7.99 3.23
C GLU A 16 -8.05 7.22 3.04
N GLY A 17 -7.57 6.53 4.09
CA GLY A 17 -6.36 5.72 4.04
C GLY A 17 -6.42 4.61 2.98
N LEU A 18 -7.58 4.00 2.76
CA LEU A 18 -7.75 3.01 1.69
C LEU A 18 -7.81 3.66 0.31
N VAL A 19 -8.58 4.73 0.17
CA VAL A 19 -8.75 5.44 -1.12
C VAL A 19 -7.44 6.10 -1.60
N LEU A 20 -6.46 6.34 -0.70
CA LEU A 20 -5.09 6.71 -1.08
C LEU A 20 -4.40 5.69 -2.01
N GLY A 21 -4.94 4.48 -2.16
CA GLY A 21 -4.50 3.53 -3.19
C GLY A 21 -4.66 4.04 -4.63
N PHE A 22 -5.47 5.06 -4.84
CA PHE A 22 -5.65 5.72 -6.14
C PHE A 22 -4.80 6.99 -6.30
N LEU A 23 -4.05 7.39 -5.26
CA LEU A 23 -3.15 8.54 -5.31
C LEU A 23 -2.15 8.38 -6.46
N ASN A 24 -1.89 9.48 -7.19
CA ASN A 24 -0.99 9.47 -8.33
C ASN A 24 -1.30 8.33 -9.31
N GLN A 25 -2.59 8.15 -9.65
CA GLN A 25 -3.15 7.08 -10.49
C GLN A 25 -2.76 5.65 -10.08
N GLY A 26 -2.48 5.42 -8.79
CA GLY A 26 -2.03 4.13 -8.26
C GLY A 26 -0.57 3.78 -8.56
N GLU A 27 0.19 4.71 -9.15
CA GLU A 27 1.61 4.54 -9.49
C GLU A 27 2.52 5.02 -8.35
N VAL A 28 2.27 4.51 -7.14
CA VAL A 28 3.10 4.72 -5.95
C VAL A 28 3.35 3.38 -5.28
N CYS A 29 4.60 3.06 -5.01
CA CYS A 29 5.01 1.75 -4.47
C CYS A 29 4.35 1.39 -3.11
N THR A 30 3.87 2.37 -2.36
CA THR A 30 3.16 2.17 -1.10
C THR A 30 1.66 2.40 -1.19
N CYS A 31 1.10 2.57 -2.37
CA CYS A 31 -0.35 2.55 -2.53
C CYS A 31 -0.92 1.23 -1.98
N PRO A 32 -2.00 1.26 -1.20
CA PRO A 32 -2.70 0.03 -0.81
C PRO A 32 -3.10 -0.78 -2.04
N SER A 33 -2.50 -1.94 -2.22
CA SER A 33 -2.84 -2.88 -3.29
C SER A 33 -3.86 -3.92 -2.85
N ARG A 34 -3.91 -4.18 -1.54
CA ARG A 34 -4.87 -5.08 -0.90
C ARG A 34 -5.45 -4.43 0.34
N ALA A 35 -6.75 -4.62 0.57
CA ALA A 35 -7.40 -4.28 1.82
C ALA A 35 -8.05 -5.53 2.42
N LEU A 36 -7.69 -5.82 3.66
CA LEU A 36 -8.26 -6.87 4.47
C LEU A 36 -9.25 -6.23 5.44
N ILE A 37 -10.52 -6.61 5.34
CA ILE A 37 -11.61 -5.98 6.10
C ILE A 37 -12.28 -7.05 6.96
N HIS A 38 -12.48 -6.77 8.25
CA HIS A 38 -13.24 -7.67 9.11
C HIS A 38 -14.65 -7.86 8.54
N GLU A 39 -15.17 -9.11 8.54
CA GLU A 39 -16.44 -9.41 7.88
C GLU A 39 -17.60 -8.56 8.40
N ASP A 40 -17.66 -8.28 9.71
CA ASP A 40 -18.70 -7.45 10.33
C ASP A 40 -18.66 -5.98 9.89
N MET A 41 -17.48 -5.54 9.39
CA MET A 41 -17.27 -4.16 8.89
C MET A 41 -17.49 -4.02 7.39
N TYR A 42 -17.45 -5.12 6.67
CA TYR A 42 -17.29 -5.11 5.22
C TYR A 42 -18.34 -4.24 4.53
N GLU A 43 -19.62 -4.50 4.76
CA GLU A 43 -20.70 -3.80 4.05
C GLU A 43 -20.70 -2.28 4.34
N PRO A 44 -20.80 -1.82 5.62
CA PRO A 44 -20.89 -0.39 5.90
C PRO A 44 -19.59 0.36 5.54
N PHE A 45 -18.44 -0.28 5.69
CA PHE A 45 -17.16 0.33 5.35
C PHE A 45 -16.99 0.48 3.83
N MET A 46 -17.30 -0.56 3.06
CA MET A 46 -17.17 -0.53 1.60
C MET A 46 -18.16 0.43 0.95
N GLU A 47 -19.35 0.60 1.49
CA GLU A 47 -20.28 1.64 1.04
C GLU A 47 -19.63 3.03 1.10
N MET A 48 -19.03 3.38 2.25
CA MET A 48 -18.32 4.66 2.42
C MET A 48 -17.10 4.78 1.49
N VAL A 49 -16.33 3.70 1.31
CA VAL A 49 -15.15 3.65 0.44
C VAL A 49 -15.54 3.88 -1.02
N ILE A 50 -16.57 3.20 -1.50
CA ILE A 50 -17.07 3.33 -2.87
C ILE A 50 -17.58 4.76 -3.12
N GLU A 51 -18.38 5.32 -2.21
CA GLU A 51 -18.86 6.69 -2.30
C GLU A 51 -17.71 7.71 -2.31
N ARG A 52 -16.65 7.47 -1.55
CA ARG A 52 -15.46 8.32 -1.57
C ARG A 52 -14.69 8.19 -2.90
N ALA A 53 -14.51 6.97 -3.40
CA ALA A 53 -13.81 6.70 -4.65
C ALA A 53 -14.53 7.32 -5.87
N LYS A 54 -15.85 7.30 -5.91
CA LYS A 54 -16.67 7.97 -6.96
C LYS A 54 -16.43 9.48 -7.05
N LYS A 55 -16.00 10.12 -5.97
CA LYS A 55 -15.72 11.57 -5.93
C LYS A 55 -14.36 11.96 -6.47
N ILE A 56 -13.51 10.99 -6.82
CA ILE A 56 -12.19 11.25 -7.41
C ILE A 56 -12.37 11.83 -8.80
N THR A 57 -11.90 13.05 -9.03
CA THR A 57 -11.90 13.71 -10.33
C THR A 57 -10.67 13.32 -11.14
N ARG A 58 -10.88 12.86 -12.38
CA ARG A 58 -9.82 12.54 -13.35
C ARG A 58 -9.80 13.60 -14.43
N GLY A 59 -8.62 14.04 -14.86
CA GLY A 59 -8.55 15.12 -15.83
C GLY A 59 -7.13 15.55 -16.17
N ASN A 60 -7.03 16.77 -16.71
CA ASN A 60 -5.76 17.40 -16.98
C ASN A 60 -5.02 17.70 -15.65
N PRO A 61 -3.80 17.19 -15.45
CA PRO A 61 -3.04 17.41 -14.20
C PRO A 61 -2.65 18.88 -13.97
N LEU A 62 -2.79 19.75 -14.96
CA LEU A 62 -2.60 21.20 -14.79
C LEU A 62 -3.84 21.93 -14.26
N ASP A 63 -4.99 21.25 -14.21
CA ASP A 63 -6.20 21.79 -13.60
C ASP A 63 -6.19 21.50 -12.08
N VAL A 64 -6.34 22.54 -11.27
CA VAL A 64 -6.35 22.45 -9.80
C VAL A 64 -7.47 21.60 -9.21
N ASN A 65 -8.51 21.34 -9.98
CA ASN A 65 -9.65 20.50 -9.60
C ASN A 65 -9.42 19.00 -9.94
N THR A 66 -8.37 18.67 -10.70
CA THR A 66 -8.02 17.30 -11.03
C THR A 66 -7.31 16.64 -9.85
N MET A 67 -7.86 15.52 -9.39
CA MET A 67 -7.24 14.72 -8.32
C MET A 67 -6.29 13.66 -8.87
N VAL A 68 -6.61 13.09 -10.03
CA VAL A 68 -5.85 11.98 -10.64
C VAL A 68 -5.67 12.22 -12.14
N GLY A 69 -4.43 12.09 -12.61
CA GLY A 69 -4.04 12.19 -14.02
C GLY A 69 -4.09 10.85 -14.77
N ALA A 70 -3.54 10.85 -15.99
CA ALA A 70 -3.36 9.66 -16.79
C ALA A 70 -2.23 8.77 -16.27
N GLN A 71 -2.24 7.48 -16.63
CA GLN A 71 -1.11 6.57 -16.42
C GLN A 71 0.14 7.09 -17.13
N ALA A 72 1.31 6.81 -16.57
CA ALA A 72 2.58 7.38 -17.02
C ALA A 72 2.98 6.96 -18.45
N SER A 73 2.52 5.81 -18.94
CA SER A 73 2.87 5.30 -20.26
C SER A 73 1.82 4.37 -20.85
N ARG A 74 1.89 4.15 -22.17
CA ARG A 74 1.11 3.13 -22.88
C ARG A 74 1.38 1.74 -22.31
N GLU A 75 2.62 1.41 -22.07
CA GLU A 75 3.02 0.10 -21.55
C GLU A 75 2.37 -0.17 -20.18
N GLN A 76 2.41 0.82 -19.28
CA GLN A 76 1.78 0.68 -17.97
C GLN A 76 0.24 0.60 -18.08
N PHE A 77 -0.35 1.39 -18.96
CA PHE A 77 -1.78 1.31 -19.24
C PHE A 77 -2.17 -0.10 -19.72
N ASP A 78 -1.47 -0.63 -20.73
CA ASP A 78 -1.75 -1.96 -21.29
C ASP A 78 -1.54 -3.07 -20.25
N LYS A 79 -0.52 -2.94 -19.38
CA LYS A 79 -0.30 -3.82 -18.23
C LYS A 79 -1.51 -3.82 -17.29
N ILE A 80 -1.97 -2.66 -16.86
CA ILE A 80 -3.12 -2.56 -15.95
C ILE A 80 -4.37 -3.18 -16.59
N MET A 81 -4.63 -2.87 -17.86
CA MET A 81 -5.77 -3.44 -18.60
C MET A 81 -5.71 -4.97 -18.65
N SER A 82 -4.50 -5.54 -18.82
CA SER A 82 -4.32 -7.00 -18.77
C SER A 82 -4.68 -7.58 -17.42
N TYR A 83 -4.35 -6.90 -16.31
CA TYR A 83 -4.74 -7.34 -14.95
C TYR A 83 -6.23 -7.19 -14.68
N LEU A 84 -6.89 -6.18 -15.23
CA LEU A 84 -8.34 -6.08 -15.15
C LEU A 84 -9.02 -7.29 -15.85
N GLN A 85 -8.45 -7.75 -16.95
CA GLN A 85 -8.92 -8.95 -17.63
C GLN A 85 -8.61 -10.22 -16.82
N ILE A 86 -7.41 -10.37 -16.30
CA ILE A 86 -7.01 -11.49 -15.42
C ILE A 86 -7.94 -11.59 -14.23
N GLY A 87 -8.25 -10.49 -13.57
CA GLY A 87 -9.17 -10.49 -12.43
C GLY A 87 -10.56 -11.05 -12.79
N ARG A 88 -11.10 -10.67 -13.94
CA ARG A 88 -12.37 -11.23 -14.44
C ARG A 88 -12.26 -12.74 -14.73
N GLU A 89 -11.19 -13.16 -15.38
CA GLU A 89 -10.95 -14.56 -15.73
C GLU A 89 -10.78 -15.45 -14.49
N GLU A 90 -10.17 -14.92 -13.43
CA GLU A 90 -10.03 -15.61 -12.14
C GLU A 90 -11.32 -15.56 -11.29
N GLY A 91 -12.36 -14.84 -11.74
CA GLY A 91 -13.64 -14.76 -11.07
C GLY A 91 -13.69 -13.74 -9.93
N ALA A 92 -12.79 -12.76 -9.90
CA ALA A 92 -12.89 -11.65 -8.96
C ALA A 92 -14.10 -10.76 -9.29
N GLU A 93 -14.87 -10.39 -8.28
CA GLU A 93 -16.01 -9.50 -8.41
C GLU A 93 -15.53 -8.05 -8.54
N ILE A 94 -15.99 -7.32 -9.55
CA ILE A 94 -15.72 -5.89 -9.69
C ILE A 94 -16.79 -5.12 -8.92
N LEU A 95 -16.35 -4.40 -7.88
CA LEU A 95 -17.25 -3.58 -7.05
C LEU A 95 -17.49 -2.20 -7.70
N ILE A 96 -16.46 -1.59 -8.28
CA ILE A 96 -16.52 -0.38 -9.11
C ILE A 96 -15.40 -0.40 -10.14
N GLY A 97 -15.53 0.41 -11.19
CA GLY A 97 -14.49 0.60 -12.21
C GLY A 97 -14.35 -0.59 -13.15
N GLY A 98 -13.14 -0.98 -13.40
CA GLY A 98 -12.81 -2.14 -14.23
C GLY A 98 -12.63 -1.85 -15.70
N ASP A 99 -12.58 -0.58 -16.12
CA ASP A 99 -12.49 -0.21 -17.54
C ASP A 99 -11.70 1.09 -17.74
N ILE A 100 -11.52 1.45 -18.99
CA ILE A 100 -10.94 2.72 -19.42
C ILE A 100 -11.87 3.86 -18.98
N GLU A 101 -11.27 4.94 -18.53
CA GLU A 101 -12.00 6.19 -18.27
C GLU A 101 -11.97 7.08 -19.50
N GLN A 102 -13.13 7.56 -19.91
CA GLN A 102 -13.26 8.58 -20.96
C GLN A 102 -13.28 9.96 -20.32
N VAL A 103 -12.21 10.74 -20.52
CA VAL A 103 -12.12 12.10 -20.00
C VAL A 103 -12.37 13.09 -21.13
N GLU A 104 -13.38 13.95 -20.95
CA GLU A 104 -13.78 14.93 -21.97
C GLU A 104 -12.61 15.85 -22.34
N GLY A 105 -12.41 16.07 -23.64
CA GLY A 105 -11.33 16.91 -24.17
C GLY A 105 -9.93 16.30 -24.11
N LEU A 106 -9.77 15.10 -23.54
CA LEU A 106 -8.48 14.42 -23.39
C LEU A 106 -8.48 13.04 -24.10
N GLY A 107 -9.13 12.96 -25.25
CA GLY A 107 -9.18 11.74 -26.05
C GLY A 107 -7.79 11.25 -26.42
N GLY A 108 -7.50 9.97 -26.11
CA GLY A 108 -6.19 9.36 -26.29
C GLY A 108 -5.29 9.38 -25.05
N GLY A 109 -5.72 9.94 -23.93
CA GLY A 109 -5.06 9.83 -22.65
C GLY A 109 -5.23 8.42 -22.03
N PHE A 110 -4.24 8.00 -21.23
CA PHE A 110 -4.21 6.67 -20.61
C PHE A 110 -4.94 6.68 -19.27
N TYR A 111 -6.25 6.93 -19.27
CA TYR A 111 -7.06 7.01 -18.07
C TYR A 111 -7.73 5.66 -17.78
N ILE A 112 -7.65 5.22 -16.54
CA ILE A 112 -8.28 4.00 -16.04
C ILE A 112 -9.15 4.36 -14.84
N GLN A 113 -10.31 3.75 -14.77
CA GLN A 113 -11.24 3.92 -13.65
C GLN A 113 -10.64 3.37 -12.35
N PRO A 114 -10.75 4.09 -11.22
CA PRO A 114 -10.50 3.50 -9.91
C PRO A 114 -11.28 2.20 -9.75
N THR A 115 -10.57 1.10 -9.48
CA THR A 115 -11.14 -0.24 -9.51
C THR A 115 -10.95 -0.94 -8.19
N PHE A 116 -12.05 -1.48 -7.64
CA PHE A 116 -12.00 -2.44 -6.55
C PHE A 116 -12.41 -3.82 -7.04
N PHE A 117 -11.54 -4.81 -6.81
CA PHE A 117 -11.88 -6.22 -6.92
C PHE A 117 -12.17 -6.81 -5.56
N LYS A 118 -13.22 -7.62 -5.43
CA LYS A 118 -13.43 -8.51 -4.29
C LYS A 118 -13.08 -9.93 -4.70
N GLY A 119 -12.27 -10.61 -3.89
CA GLY A 119 -11.84 -11.96 -4.24
C GLY A 119 -10.96 -12.63 -3.19
N ASP A 120 -10.37 -13.73 -3.60
CA ASP A 120 -9.46 -14.52 -2.77
C ASP A 120 -8.01 -14.01 -2.89
N ASN A 121 -7.29 -14.02 -1.77
CA ASN A 121 -5.89 -13.57 -1.72
C ASN A 121 -4.94 -14.34 -2.66
N LYS A 122 -5.31 -15.54 -3.14
CA LYS A 122 -4.49 -16.33 -4.06
C LYS A 122 -4.61 -15.91 -5.53
N MET A 123 -5.59 -15.09 -5.86
CA MET A 123 -5.73 -14.56 -7.22
C MET A 123 -4.55 -13.67 -7.57
N ARG A 124 -4.14 -13.66 -8.83
CA ARG A 124 -3.00 -12.88 -9.33
C ARG A 124 -3.18 -11.38 -9.07
N VAL A 125 -4.38 -10.87 -9.20
CA VAL A 125 -4.70 -9.46 -8.90
C VAL A 125 -4.49 -9.07 -7.43
N PHE A 126 -4.32 -10.04 -6.53
CA PHE A 126 -3.96 -9.84 -5.11
C PHE A 126 -2.48 -10.13 -4.84
N GLN A 127 -1.84 -10.97 -5.64
CA GLN A 127 -0.46 -11.44 -5.40
C GLN A 127 0.58 -10.68 -6.22
N GLU A 128 0.23 -10.16 -7.39
CA GLU A 128 1.16 -9.53 -8.31
C GLU A 128 1.02 -7.99 -8.26
N GLU A 129 2.12 -7.28 -8.50
CA GLU A 129 2.15 -5.82 -8.50
C GLU A 129 1.55 -5.27 -9.80
N ILE A 130 0.35 -4.72 -9.73
CA ILE A 130 -0.33 -4.08 -10.87
C ILE A 130 0.26 -2.69 -11.14
N PHE A 131 0.53 -1.92 -10.09
CA PHE A 131 1.05 -0.55 -10.13
C PHE A 131 0.13 0.42 -10.88
N GLY A 132 -1.14 0.39 -10.51
CA GLY A 132 -2.21 1.19 -11.10
C GLY A 132 -3.39 1.37 -10.14
N PRO A 133 -4.49 2.00 -10.58
CA PRO A 133 -5.62 2.32 -9.72
C PRO A 133 -6.52 1.08 -9.49
N VAL A 134 -5.93 0.01 -8.97
CA VAL A 134 -6.60 -1.28 -8.74
C VAL A 134 -6.27 -1.79 -7.35
N ILE A 135 -7.30 -2.08 -6.57
CA ILE A 135 -7.17 -2.56 -5.19
C ILE A 135 -7.99 -3.84 -5.01
N GLY A 136 -7.36 -4.88 -4.48
CA GLY A 136 -8.03 -6.13 -4.09
C GLY A 136 -8.61 -6.05 -2.68
N ILE A 137 -9.87 -6.44 -2.52
CA ILE A 137 -10.59 -6.47 -1.25
C ILE A 137 -10.85 -7.92 -0.87
N THR A 138 -10.44 -8.32 0.33
CA THR A 138 -10.79 -9.61 0.93
C THR A 138 -11.23 -9.43 2.37
N THR A 139 -11.97 -10.39 2.91
CA THR A 139 -12.46 -10.33 4.29
C THR A 139 -11.70 -11.30 5.18
N PHE A 140 -11.78 -11.09 6.49
CA PHE A 140 -11.25 -11.98 7.51
C PHE A 140 -12.18 -11.98 8.74
N LYS A 141 -12.05 -13.01 9.58
CA LYS A 141 -12.84 -13.19 10.80
C LYS A 141 -12.04 -12.99 12.08
N THR A 142 -10.77 -13.37 12.08
CA THR A 142 -9.91 -13.30 13.27
C THR A 142 -8.63 -12.52 13.03
N GLU A 143 -7.99 -12.08 14.11
CA GLU A 143 -6.70 -11.38 14.05
C GLU A 143 -5.61 -12.27 13.44
N GLU A 144 -5.63 -13.56 13.76
CA GLU A 144 -4.68 -14.56 13.25
C GLU A 144 -4.85 -14.77 11.75
N GLU A 145 -6.09 -14.84 11.27
CA GLU A 145 -6.40 -14.94 9.84
C GLU A 145 -5.95 -13.69 9.09
N ALA A 146 -6.26 -12.50 9.62
CA ALA A 146 -5.81 -11.24 9.03
C ALA A 146 -4.28 -11.18 8.91
N LEU A 147 -3.56 -11.61 9.95
CA LEU A 147 -2.10 -11.63 9.93
C LEU A 147 -1.57 -12.65 8.92
N ALA A 148 -2.17 -13.82 8.85
CA ALA A 148 -1.79 -14.86 7.88
C ALA A 148 -1.96 -14.35 6.44
N ILE A 149 -3.13 -13.79 6.11
CA ILE A 149 -3.41 -13.22 4.78
C ILE A 149 -2.47 -12.03 4.47
N ALA A 150 -2.25 -11.12 5.44
CA ALA A 150 -1.37 -9.97 5.24
C ALA A 150 0.06 -10.41 4.86
N ASN A 151 0.56 -11.48 5.48
CA ASN A 151 1.90 -12.01 5.23
C ASN A 151 1.99 -12.97 4.04
N ASP A 152 0.86 -13.43 3.50
CA ASP A 152 0.80 -14.34 2.38
C ASP A 152 0.94 -13.58 1.05
N THR A 153 2.14 -13.09 0.81
CA THR A 153 2.60 -12.39 -0.39
C THR A 153 4.12 -12.42 -0.46
N GLU A 154 4.67 -12.26 -1.65
CA GLU A 154 6.12 -12.13 -1.87
C GLU A 154 6.67 -10.74 -1.50
N TYR A 155 5.80 -9.76 -1.28
CA TYR A 155 6.15 -8.38 -0.99
C TYR A 155 6.03 -8.04 0.50
N GLY A 156 6.64 -6.91 0.88
CA GLY A 156 6.60 -6.43 2.25
C GLY A 156 7.17 -5.01 2.37
N LEU A 157 6.68 -4.06 1.57
CA LEU A 157 7.15 -2.68 1.62
C LEU A 157 6.48 -1.89 2.75
N GLY A 158 5.17 -1.82 2.73
CA GLY A 158 4.40 -1.07 3.71
C GLY A 158 3.03 -1.69 3.97
N ALA A 159 2.49 -1.47 5.17
CA ALA A 159 1.13 -1.85 5.52
C ALA A 159 0.50 -0.86 6.50
N GLY A 160 -0.82 -0.71 6.43
CA GLY A 160 -1.63 0.06 7.37
C GLY A 160 -2.46 -0.85 8.27
N VAL A 161 -2.56 -0.50 9.54
CA VAL A 161 -3.42 -1.17 10.53
C VAL A 161 -4.36 -0.15 11.13
N TRP A 162 -5.66 -0.45 11.10
CA TRP A 162 -6.70 0.43 11.58
C TRP A 162 -7.49 -0.25 12.71
N THR A 163 -7.33 0.23 13.92
CA THR A 163 -8.05 -0.25 15.11
C THR A 163 -7.87 0.73 16.26
N ARG A 164 -8.89 0.85 17.11
CA ARG A 164 -8.78 1.61 18.39
C ARG A 164 -8.20 0.78 19.52
N ASP A 165 -8.13 -0.53 19.37
CA ASP A 165 -7.44 -1.39 20.33
C ASP A 165 -5.92 -1.28 20.12
N THR A 166 -5.25 -0.54 20.99
CA THR A 166 -3.80 -0.33 20.94
C THR A 166 -3.02 -1.63 21.02
N ASN A 167 -3.50 -2.61 21.79
CA ASN A 167 -2.82 -3.91 21.90
C ASN A 167 -2.90 -4.70 20.60
N LYS A 168 -4.07 -4.69 19.92
CA LYS A 168 -4.21 -5.27 18.57
C LYS A 168 -3.31 -4.54 17.57
N ALA A 169 -3.36 -3.21 17.55
CA ALA A 169 -2.53 -2.40 16.66
C ALA A 169 -1.05 -2.81 16.80
N TYR A 170 -0.55 -2.92 18.02
CA TYR A 170 0.84 -3.25 18.29
C TYR A 170 1.20 -4.70 17.89
N ARG A 171 0.34 -5.69 18.23
CA ARG A 171 0.58 -7.08 17.81
C ARG A 171 0.59 -7.23 16.29
N MET A 172 -0.39 -6.67 15.61
CA MET A 172 -0.47 -6.69 14.14
C MET A 172 0.73 -5.98 13.51
N ALA A 173 1.08 -4.79 13.99
CA ALA A 173 2.21 -4.04 13.47
C ALA A 173 3.54 -4.81 13.61
N ARG A 174 3.74 -5.56 14.68
CA ARG A 174 4.92 -6.42 14.86
C ARG A 174 4.88 -7.71 14.05
N GLY A 175 3.70 -8.24 13.82
CA GLY A 175 3.50 -9.51 13.12
C GLY A 175 3.54 -9.37 11.61
N ILE A 176 3.14 -8.24 11.04
CA ILE A 176 3.15 -8.00 9.60
C ILE A 176 4.60 -7.88 9.09
N GLN A 177 4.93 -8.65 8.07
CA GLN A 177 6.26 -8.71 7.46
C GLN A 177 6.42 -7.62 6.39
N ALA A 178 6.41 -6.37 6.83
CA ALA A 178 6.65 -5.20 5.98
C ALA A 178 7.62 -4.23 6.66
N GLY A 179 8.38 -3.50 5.86
CA GLY A 179 9.43 -2.62 6.36
C GLY A 179 8.90 -1.34 7.01
N ARG A 180 7.68 -0.93 6.65
CA ARG A 180 6.99 0.18 7.28
C ARG A 180 5.56 -0.21 7.65
N ILE A 181 5.18 0.10 8.89
CA ILE A 181 3.81 -0.09 9.37
C ILE A 181 3.27 1.26 9.84
N TRP A 182 2.10 1.63 9.34
CA TRP A 182 1.32 2.76 9.80
C TRP A 182 0.19 2.26 10.70
N MET A 183 0.05 2.84 11.86
CA MET A 183 -1.06 2.55 12.77
C MET A 183 -2.01 3.74 12.83
N ASN A 184 -3.26 3.55 12.40
CA ASN A 184 -4.30 4.59 12.37
C ASN A 184 -3.91 5.85 11.58
N CYS A 185 -3.03 5.69 10.60
CA CYS A 185 -2.64 6.67 9.60
C CYS A 185 -2.13 5.94 8.36
N TYR A 186 -1.90 6.66 7.27
CA TYR A 186 -1.26 6.13 6.07
C TYR A 186 -0.45 7.23 5.37
N HIS A 187 0.55 6.84 4.57
CA HIS A 187 1.40 7.76 3.79
C HIS A 187 2.12 8.85 4.61
N ALA A 188 2.37 8.64 5.90
CA ALA A 188 3.22 9.53 6.70
C ALA A 188 4.69 9.11 6.59
N TYR A 189 5.56 10.02 6.13
CA TYR A 189 7.00 9.75 5.88
C TYR A 189 7.91 10.72 6.64
N PRO A 190 8.06 10.56 7.96
CA PRO A 190 8.99 11.39 8.70
C PRO A 190 10.44 11.05 8.33
N SER A 191 11.25 12.08 8.06
CA SER A 191 12.64 11.95 7.60
C SER A 191 13.57 11.20 8.56
N HIS A 192 13.22 11.19 9.85
CA HIS A 192 13.96 10.50 10.90
C HIS A 192 13.60 9.01 11.05
N ALA A 193 12.68 8.49 10.25
CA ALA A 193 12.31 7.08 10.26
C ALA A 193 12.85 6.35 9.04
N ALA A 194 13.50 5.22 9.24
CA ALA A 194 14.01 4.39 8.15
C ALA A 194 12.84 3.85 7.30
N PHE A 195 13.03 3.84 5.98
CA PHE A 195 12.09 3.33 5.00
C PHE A 195 12.74 2.28 4.11
N GLY A 196 12.03 1.21 3.79
CA GLY A 196 12.46 0.15 2.89
C GLY A 196 11.65 -1.11 3.08
N GLY A 197 11.86 -2.10 2.21
CA GLY A 197 11.05 -3.30 2.12
C GLY A 197 11.58 -4.50 2.89
N TYR A 198 10.70 -5.48 3.07
CA TYR A 198 10.99 -6.86 3.39
C TYR A 198 10.79 -7.72 2.14
N LYS A 199 11.21 -8.96 2.16
CA LYS A 199 11.00 -9.95 1.09
C LYS A 199 11.46 -9.39 -0.27
N LYS A 200 10.67 -9.56 -1.33
CA LYS A 200 10.99 -9.06 -2.68
C LYS A 200 10.86 -7.53 -2.84
N SER A 201 10.29 -6.83 -1.86
CA SER A 201 10.21 -5.37 -1.89
C SER A 201 11.55 -4.66 -1.66
N GLY A 202 12.59 -5.38 -1.23
CA GLY A 202 13.94 -4.85 -1.17
C GLY A 202 14.69 -5.17 0.12
N ILE A 203 15.99 -4.84 0.15
CA ILE A 203 16.91 -5.17 1.24
C ILE A 203 17.34 -3.91 1.98
N GLY A 204 17.58 -2.82 1.24
CA GLY A 204 18.13 -1.57 1.76
C GLY A 204 17.13 -0.78 2.60
N ARG A 205 17.66 0.25 3.23
CA ARG A 205 16.86 1.26 3.92
C ARG A 205 17.32 2.64 3.52
N GLU A 206 16.36 3.57 3.38
CA GLU A 206 16.62 5.00 3.17
C GLU A 206 16.04 5.82 4.32
N GLY A 207 16.37 7.10 4.37
CA GLY A 207 16.04 7.94 5.50
C GLY A 207 16.86 7.57 6.76
N HIS A 208 16.68 8.34 7.87
CA HIS A 208 17.38 8.10 9.12
C HIS A 208 18.91 8.01 8.95
N LYS A 209 19.62 7.56 9.97
CA LYS A 209 21.10 7.38 9.93
C LYS A 209 21.53 6.27 8.96
N VAL A 210 20.65 5.34 8.66
CA VAL A 210 20.97 4.20 7.78
C VAL A 210 21.36 4.65 6.38
N THR A 211 20.80 5.75 5.89
CA THR A 211 21.19 6.33 4.59
C THR A 211 22.67 6.64 4.50
N LEU A 212 23.26 7.15 5.58
CA LEU A 212 24.68 7.50 5.60
C LEU A 212 25.59 6.27 5.37
N ASP A 213 25.17 5.09 5.84
CA ASP A 213 25.92 3.86 5.64
C ASP A 213 26.07 3.46 4.17
N HIS A 214 25.16 3.92 3.30
CA HIS A 214 25.21 3.68 1.86
C HIS A 214 26.13 4.65 1.10
N TYR A 215 26.41 5.81 1.68
CA TYR A 215 27.22 6.88 1.05
C TYR A 215 28.58 7.06 1.70
N GLN A 216 28.95 6.26 2.70
CA GLN A 216 30.19 6.33 3.45
C GLN A 216 30.87 4.96 3.52
N GLN A 217 32.19 5.00 3.64
CA GLN A 217 32.98 3.81 3.95
C GLN A 217 33.51 3.89 5.38
N LYS A 218 33.30 2.83 6.16
CA LYS A 218 33.80 2.74 7.52
C LYS A 218 35.26 2.35 7.47
N LYS A 219 36.13 3.07 8.22
CA LYS A 219 37.55 2.75 8.41
C LYS A 219 37.80 2.60 9.88
N ASN A 220 38.45 1.51 10.26
CA ASN A 220 38.97 1.32 11.61
C ASN A 220 40.44 1.76 11.68
N LEU A 221 40.75 2.60 12.65
CA LEU A 221 42.10 3.03 12.95
C LEU A 221 42.42 2.58 14.37
N LEU A 222 43.43 1.68 14.51
CA LEU A 222 43.97 1.26 15.77
C LEU A 222 45.35 1.87 15.95
N VAL A 223 45.56 2.56 17.07
CA VAL A 223 46.82 3.15 17.41
C VAL A 223 47.28 2.57 18.75
N SER A 224 48.47 1.96 18.77
CA SER A 224 49.10 1.53 20.01
C SER A 224 50.00 2.63 20.53
N TYR A 225 49.89 2.93 21.81
CA TYR A 225 50.77 3.83 22.55
C TYR A 225 51.77 3.05 23.40
N GLY A 226 51.75 1.73 23.39
CA GLY A 226 52.69 0.89 24.08
C GLY A 226 53.94 0.54 23.23
N ASP A 227 55.11 0.57 23.83
CA ASP A 227 56.38 0.27 23.15
C ASP A 227 56.72 -1.25 23.20
N SER A 228 55.96 -2.01 23.95
CA SER A 228 56.20 -3.45 24.11
C SER A 228 55.65 -4.26 22.93
N PRO A 229 56.35 -5.34 22.50
CA PRO A 229 55.79 -6.29 21.53
C PRO A 229 54.51 -6.92 22.02
N LEU A 230 53.61 -7.23 21.09
CA LEU A 230 52.31 -7.87 21.38
C LEU A 230 52.44 -9.33 21.85
N GLY A 231 53.63 -9.94 21.71
CA GLY A 231 53.92 -11.28 22.23
C GLY A 231 53.29 -12.43 21.45
N PHE A 232 53.04 -12.23 20.18
CA PHE A 232 52.46 -13.29 19.35
C PHE A 232 53.46 -14.36 18.89
N PHE A 233 54.81 -14.05 18.91
CA PHE A 233 55.86 -14.97 18.53
C PHE A 233 57.08 -14.76 19.37
#